data_1f4851d0dd317c61ee6cd278114f16c6
#
_entry.id   1f4851d0dd317c61ee6cd278114f16c6
#
_cell.length_a   1.000
_cell.length_b   1.000
_cell.length_c   1.000
_cell.angle_alpha   90.00
_cell.angle_beta   90.00
_cell.angle_gamma   90.00
#
_symmetry.space_group_name_H-M   'P 1'
#
loop_
_entity.id
_entity.type
_entity.pdbx_description
1 polymer ?
#
loop_
_entity_poly.entity_id
_entity_poly.type
_entity_poly.pdbx_seq_one_letter_code
_entity_poly.pdbx_strand_id
1 'polypeptide(L)'
;NCTRAQIAPDTTLGSENSTVTSTGTVDAINGGATRGTNLFHSFREFNVNEGRAAVFTNPARIENILTRVTGANPSNILGTLGVAGGNANLFLINANGIIFGQNARLDVGGSFVATTANAISFGDRGVFSATNPSNPGLLTVNPSAFLFNQIRVAKIENNSVAPSSFNPSSEFTARGLGVPDGKNLLLVGGDINMNGGGLFAFGGRVELAALAGAETVGLNENGNDLSLSFPDGVERSNIFLSNGAGVNVTAGDGGSIAITARNLEMTGSSELSAGIAGGLGSNSSQAGDIEVETTEAIRLNDSVIANLV
;
A
#
# COMPACT_ATOMS: atom_id res chain seq x y z
N ASN A 1 -11.69 28.66 -14.02
CA ASN A 1 -11.43 27.35 -13.39
C ASN A 1 -9.97 27.32 -12.95
N CYS A 2 -9.70 27.59 -11.66
CA CYS A 2 -8.40 27.26 -11.08
C CYS A 2 -8.31 25.73 -11.03
N THR A 3 -7.61 25.11 -11.95
CA THR A 3 -7.17 23.73 -11.82
C THR A 3 -6.25 23.67 -10.61
N ARG A 4 -6.71 23.10 -9.50
CA ARG A 4 -5.83 22.78 -8.37
C ARG A 4 -4.71 21.89 -8.88
N ALA A 5 -3.48 22.21 -8.50
CA ALA A 5 -2.36 21.35 -8.78
C ALA A 5 -2.65 19.94 -8.21
N GLN A 6 -2.52 18.90 -9.03
CA GLN A 6 -2.85 17.52 -8.63
C GLN A 6 -1.83 16.96 -7.65
N ILE A 7 -0.55 17.27 -7.89
CA ILE A 7 0.55 16.99 -7.00
C ILE A 7 1.16 18.33 -6.61
N ALA A 8 0.96 18.73 -5.37
CA ALA A 8 1.41 20.02 -4.87
C ALA A 8 2.39 19.78 -3.70
N PRO A 9 3.70 19.92 -3.91
CA PRO A 9 4.66 19.90 -2.82
C PRO A 9 4.32 20.95 -1.75
N ASP A 10 4.69 20.65 -0.51
CA ASP A 10 4.69 21.62 0.59
C ASP A 10 6.12 22.02 0.97
N THR A 11 6.26 22.86 1.99
CA THR A 11 7.56 23.37 2.45
C THR A 11 8.02 22.74 3.76
N THR A 12 7.38 21.68 4.21
CA THR A 12 7.61 21.09 5.54
C THR A 12 8.89 20.27 5.64
N LEU A 13 9.55 19.97 4.50
CA LEU A 13 10.91 19.40 4.47
C LEU A 13 12.02 20.45 4.56
N GLY A 14 11.69 21.73 4.70
CA GLY A 14 12.68 22.81 4.78
C GLY A 14 13.34 23.07 3.42
N SER A 15 14.67 23.09 3.38
CA SER A 15 15.44 23.33 2.15
C SER A 15 15.48 22.11 1.20
N GLU A 16 15.06 20.93 1.66
CA GLU A 16 15.09 19.66 0.92
C GLU A 16 13.70 19.32 0.33
N ASN A 17 12.99 20.31 -0.18
CA ASN A 17 11.62 20.13 -0.67
C ASN A 17 11.53 19.16 -1.84
N SER A 18 10.39 18.47 -1.91
CA SER A 18 9.99 17.73 -3.10
C SER A 18 9.72 18.67 -4.27
N THR A 19 10.06 18.26 -5.47
CA THR A 19 9.77 19.01 -6.70
C THR A 19 9.04 18.13 -7.69
N VAL A 20 8.18 18.73 -8.52
CA VAL A 20 7.42 18.03 -9.54
C VAL A 20 7.69 18.67 -10.89
N THR A 21 8.12 17.87 -11.84
CA THR A 21 8.32 18.30 -13.23
C THR A 21 7.38 17.51 -14.14
N SER A 22 6.45 18.19 -14.77
CA SER A 22 5.49 17.57 -15.68
C SER A 22 6.02 17.57 -17.11
N THR A 23 6.08 16.40 -17.73
CA THR A 23 6.43 16.22 -19.14
C THR A 23 5.42 15.30 -19.79
N GLY A 24 4.61 15.82 -20.72
CA GLY A 24 3.51 15.06 -21.32
C GLY A 24 2.53 14.55 -20.25
N THR A 25 2.37 13.23 -20.15
CA THR A 25 1.51 12.57 -19.18
C THR A 25 2.23 12.12 -17.90
N VAL A 26 3.51 12.44 -17.76
CA VAL A 26 4.34 12.02 -16.61
C VAL A 26 4.66 13.22 -15.73
N ASP A 27 4.41 13.05 -14.44
CA ASP A 27 4.83 13.95 -13.37
C ASP A 27 6.02 13.31 -12.65
N ALA A 28 7.23 13.75 -12.97
CA ALA A 28 8.45 13.29 -12.32
C ALA A 28 8.62 13.98 -10.96
N ILE A 29 8.75 13.17 -9.92
CA ILE A 29 8.92 13.63 -8.54
C ILE A 29 10.39 13.49 -8.17
N ASN A 30 11.01 14.62 -7.84
CA ASN A 30 12.43 14.74 -7.53
C ASN A 30 12.64 15.47 -6.21
N GLY A 31 13.90 15.61 -5.79
CA GLY A 31 14.26 16.24 -4.52
C GLY A 31 13.89 15.33 -3.34
N GLY A 32 13.36 15.94 -2.30
CA GLY A 32 13.08 15.25 -1.04
C GLY A 32 14.28 15.21 -0.10
N ALA A 33 14.03 14.82 1.16
CA ALA A 33 15.03 14.76 2.20
C ALA A 33 15.55 13.33 2.35
N THR A 34 16.87 13.13 2.18
CA THR A 34 17.51 11.82 2.37
C THR A 34 18.04 11.66 3.77
N ARG A 35 17.73 10.52 4.43
CA ARG A 35 18.27 10.12 5.74
C ARG A 35 18.66 8.63 5.70
N GLY A 36 19.95 8.36 5.59
CA GLY A 36 20.45 6.99 5.38
C GLY A 36 19.92 6.41 4.07
N THR A 37 19.16 5.31 4.14
CA THR A 37 18.51 4.64 3.00
C THR A 37 17.05 5.08 2.80
N ASN A 38 16.57 6.08 3.56
CA ASN A 38 15.22 6.62 3.47
C ASN A 38 15.19 7.94 2.70
N LEU A 39 14.26 8.07 1.75
CA LEU A 39 13.95 9.29 1.01
C LEU A 39 12.55 9.76 1.37
N PHE A 40 12.45 10.98 1.89
CA PHE A 40 11.21 11.57 2.37
C PHE A 40 10.68 12.60 1.38
N HIS A 41 9.41 12.46 1.01
CA HIS A 41 8.66 13.43 0.22
C HIS A 41 7.46 13.96 1.00
N SER A 42 7.11 15.22 0.77
CA SER A 42 5.98 15.87 1.44
C SER A 42 5.17 16.72 0.46
N PHE A 43 3.87 16.53 0.50
CA PHE A 43 2.93 17.20 -0.39
C PHE A 43 1.72 17.73 0.39
N ARG A 44 1.21 18.88 -0.02
CA ARG A 44 -0.09 19.36 0.43
C ARG A 44 -1.23 18.60 -0.22
N GLU A 45 -1.08 18.26 -1.50
CA GLU A 45 -2.04 17.49 -2.29
C GLU A 45 -1.28 16.45 -3.11
N PHE A 46 -1.80 15.23 -3.15
CA PHE A 46 -1.22 14.18 -3.97
C PHE A 46 -2.33 13.38 -4.66
N ASN A 47 -2.56 13.69 -5.93
CA ASN A 47 -3.55 13.04 -6.78
C ASN A 47 -2.90 12.69 -8.13
N VAL A 48 -3.25 11.54 -8.70
CA VAL A 48 -2.80 11.12 -10.02
C VAL A 48 -4.02 10.92 -10.90
N ASN A 49 -4.19 11.74 -11.91
CA ASN A 49 -5.35 11.63 -12.81
C ASN A 49 -5.23 10.41 -13.73
N GLU A 50 -6.39 10.04 -14.26
CA GLU A 50 -6.50 9.03 -15.30
C GLU A 50 -5.61 9.37 -16.51
N GLY A 51 -4.91 8.37 -17.02
CA GLY A 51 -3.96 8.53 -18.13
C GLY A 51 -2.66 9.25 -17.79
N ARG A 52 -2.44 9.64 -16.53
CA ARG A 52 -1.18 10.23 -16.05
C ARG A 52 -0.38 9.26 -15.19
N ALA A 53 0.91 9.52 -15.07
CA ALA A 53 1.80 8.80 -14.16
C ALA A 53 2.52 9.77 -13.23
N ALA A 54 2.52 9.47 -11.93
CA ALA A 54 3.40 10.11 -10.94
C ALA A 54 4.57 9.16 -10.67
N VAL A 55 5.79 9.59 -10.97
CA VAL A 55 6.97 8.73 -10.91
C VAL A 55 8.03 9.35 -10.01
N PHE A 56 8.34 8.66 -8.92
CA PHE A 56 9.40 9.05 -7.99
C PHE A 56 10.76 8.68 -8.57
N THR A 57 11.67 9.62 -8.58
CA THR A 57 13.09 9.33 -8.84
C THR A 57 13.67 8.55 -7.66
N ASN A 58 14.36 7.47 -7.96
CA ASN A 58 15.01 6.63 -6.97
C ASN A 58 16.54 6.75 -7.02
N PRO A 59 17.15 7.61 -6.20
CA PRO A 59 18.60 7.69 -6.11
C PRO A 59 19.22 6.37 -5.64
N ALA A 60 20.47 6.12 -6.04
CA ALA A 60 21.18 4.93 -5.59
C ALA A 60 21.20 4.82 -4.05
N ARG A 61 21.07 3.60 -3.54
CA ARG A 61 21.05 3.22 -2.12
C ARG A 61 19.78 3.59 -1.34
N ILE A 62 18.74 4.11 -1.99
CA ILE A 62 17.45 4.29 -1.33
C ILE A 62 16.73 2.95 -1.28
N GLU A 63 16.31 2.57 -0.08
CA GLU A 63 15.55 1.36 0.21
C GLU A 63 14.08 1.68 0.46
N ASN A 64 13.79 2.87 1.03
CA ASN A 64 12.44 3.30 1.32
C ASN A 64 12.19 4.73 0.82
N ILE A 65 11.13 4.91 0.05
CA ILE A 65 10.59 6.21 -0.34
C ILE A 65 9.30 6.41 0.46
N LEU A 66 9.29 7.44 1.33
CA LEU A 66 8.17 7.72 2.22
C LEU A 66 7.52 9.04 1.80
N THR A 67 6.26 8.97 1.39
CA THR A 67 5.51 10.10 0.85
C THR A 67 4.35 10.41 1.77
N ARG A 68 4.35 11.59 2.42
CA ARG A 68 3.24 12.07 3.23
C ARG A 68 2.42 13.14 2.52
N VAL A 69 1.13 13.17 2.82
CA VAL A 69 0.21 14.23 2.41
C VAL A 69 -0.24 15.01 3.66
N THR A 70 0.07 16.31 3.68
CA THR A 70 -0.14 17.19 4.85
C THR A 70 -1.41 18.03 4.74
N GLY A 71 -2.06 18.06 3.57
CA GLY A 71 -3.32 18.77 3.38
C GLY A 71 -4.52 18.01 3.94
N ALA A 72 -5.71 18.53 3.69
CA ALA A 72 -6.96 18.03 4.28
C ALA A 72 -7.78 17.12 3.33
N ASN A 73 -7.30 16.86 2.13
CA ASN A 73 -8.03 16.09 1.13
C ASN A 73 -7.49 14.65 1.02
N PRO A 74 -8.32 13.66 0.71
CA PRO A 74 -7.85 12.32 0.36
C PRO A 74 -7.02 12.34 -0.92
N SER A 75 -6.20 11.33 -1.12
CA SER A 75 -5.46 11.09 -2.35
C SER A 75 -6.29 10.24 -3.31
N ASN A 76 -6.51 10.77 -4.52
CA ASN A 76 -7.17 10.04 -5.62
C ASN A 76 -6.09 9.58 -6.62
N ILE A 77 -5.84 8.29 -6.62
CA ILE A 77 -4.88 7.66 -7.54
C ILE A 77 -5.70 7.00 -8.65
N LEU A 78 -5.88 7.70 -9.76
CA LEU A 78 -6.68 7.23 -10.91
C LEU A 78 -5.79 6.77 -12.07
N GLY A 79 -4.49 7.07 -12.02
CA GLY A 79 -3.48 6.71 -13.01
C GLY A 79 -2.36 5.87 -12.41
N THR A 80 -1.18 5.97 -12.97
CA THR A 80 -0.03 5.16 -12.54
C THR A 80 0.77 5.86 -11.43
N LEU A 81 1.04 5.14 -10.37
CA LEU A 81 1.98 5.51 -9.31
C LEU A 81 3.22 4.64 -9.43
N GLY A 82 4.38 5.26 -9.66
CA GLY A 82 5.60 4.54 -9.99
C GLY A 82 6.86 5.05 -9.30
N VAL A 83 7.90 4.21 -9.37
CA VAL A 83 9.27 4.51 -8.93
C VAL A 83 10.23 4.19 -10.08
N ALA A 84 11.05 5.16 -10.47
CA ALA A 84 11.96 5.01 -11.60
C ALA A 84 13.21 4.22 -11.22
N GLY A 85 13.21 2.93 -11.54
CA GLY A 85 14.33 2.02 -11.29
C GLY A 85 14.50 1.60 -9.83
N GLY A 86 15.41 0.65 -9.62
CA GLY A 86 15.73 0.12 -8.28
C GLY A 86 14.59 -0.69 -7.64
N ASN A 87 14.79 -1.05 -6.38
CA ASN A 87 13.89 -1.91 -5.62
C ASN A 87 13.38 -1.22 -4.34
N ALA A 88 13.38 0.11 -4.29
CA ALA A 88 12.90 0.84 -3.12
C ALA A 88 11.42 0.55 -2.87
N ASN A 89 11.07 0.37 -1.60
CA ASN A 89 9.69 0.31 -1.15
C ASN A 89 9.06 1.71 -1.24
N LEU A 90 7.79 1.77 -1.62
CA LEU A 90 7.05 3.03 -1.67
C LEU A 90 5.97 3.05 -0.60
N PHE A 91 6.00 4.06 0.25
CA PHE A 91 5.00 4.34 1.28
C PHE A 91 4.20 5.58 0.91
N LEU A 92 2.89 5.44 0.80
CA LEU A 92 1.95 6.56 0.62
C LEU A 92 1.12 6.74 1.90
N ILE A 93 1.26 7.91 2.53
CA ILE A 93 0.65 8.24 3.82
C ILE A 93 -0.30 9.42 3.63
N ASN A 94 -1.60 9.19 3.82
CA ASN A 94 -2.59 10.25 3.84
C ASN A 94 -3.67 9.99 4.88
N ALA A 95 -3.62 10.71 5.99
CA ALA A 95 -4.58 10.57 7.10
C ALA A 95 -6.04 10.90 6.73
N ASN A 96 -6.28 11.48 5.55
CA ASN A 96 -7.63 11.83 5.08
C ASN A 96 -8.26 10.77 4.15
N GLY A 97 -7.52 9.72 3.81
CA GLY A 97 -7.98 8.63 2.95
C GLY A 97 -7.19 8.49 1.66
N ILE A 98 -7.31 7.31 1.07
CA ILE A 98 -6.66 6.97 -0.20
C ILE A 98 -7.66 6.20 -1.06
N ILE A 99 -7.81 6.62 -2.33
CA ILE A 99 -8.72 6.01 -3.28
C ILE A 99 -7.94 5.63 -4.54
N PHE A 100 -7.90 4.34 -4.84
CA PHE A 100 -7.40 3.83 -6.11
C PHE A 100 -8.58 3.61 -7.06
N GLY A 101 -8.62 4.36 -8.15
CA GLY A 101 -9.68 4.28 -9.15
C GLY A 101 -9.50 3.08 -10.10
N GLN A 102 -10.46 2.90 -11.00
CA GLN A 102 -10.52 1.74 -11.90
C GLN A 102 -9.27 1.58 -12.80
N ASN A 103 -8.62 2.68 -13.15
CA ASN A 103 -7.43 2.69 -13.99
C ASN A 103 -6.12 2.88 -13.20
N ALA A 104 -6.19 2.84 -11.87
CA ALA A 104 -5.01 2.92 -11.01
C ALA A 104 -4.05 1.77 -11.28
N ARG A 105 -2.75 2.06 -11.32
CA ARG A 105 -1.66 1.07 -11.50
C ARG A 105 -0.50 1.37 -10.58
N LEU A 106 0.25 0.33 -10.24
CA LEU A 106 1.56 0.45 -9.62
C LEU A 106 2.65 0.07 -10.63
N ASP A 107 3.70 0.87 -10.68
CA ASP A 107 4.94 0.59 -11.43
C ASP A 107 6.12 0.79 -10.47
N VAL A 108 6.31 -0.17 -9.57
CA VAL A 108 7.29 -0.13 -8.48
C VAL A 108 8.22 -1.33 -8.56
N GLY A 109 9.47 -1.17 -8.13
CA GLY A 109 10.43 -2.29 -8.08
C GLY A 109 10.49 -2.96 -6.70
N GLY A 110 9.93 -2.36 -5.68
CA GLY A 110 9.87 -2.86 -4.30
C GLY A 110 8.45 -3.13 -3.84
N SER A 111 8.29 -3.21 -2.53
CA SER A 111 6.99 -3.34 -1.88
C SER A 111 6.23 -2.01 -1.88
N PHE A 112 4.90 -2.08 -1.77
CA PHE A 112 4.04 -0.92 -1.70
C PHE A 112 3.20 -0.92 -0.44
N VAL A 113 3.15 0.22 0.24
CA VAL A 113 2.36 0.42 1.45
C VAL A 113 1.51 1.67 1.31
N ALA A 114 0.19 1.53 1.43
CA ALA A 114 -0.73 2.66 1.55
C ALA A 114 -1.31 2.68 2.96
N THR A 115 -1.22 3.84 3.63
CA THR A 115 -1.74 3.98 4.98
C THR A 115 -2.44 5.30 5.22
N THR A 116 -3.50 5.26 6.04
CA THR A 116 -4.16 6.45 6.56
C THR A 116 -3.73 6.78 7.99
N ALA A 117 -2.58 6.27 8.41
CA ALA A 117 -1.93 6.65 9.66
C ALA A 117 -1.61 8.15 9.71
N ASN A 118 -1.53 8.70 10.90
CA ASN A 118 -1.11 10.07 11.13
C ASN A 118 0.39 10.26 10.97
N ALA A 119 1.16 9.20 11.28
CA ALA A 119 2.61 9.23 11.18
C ALA A 119 3.19 7.81 11.03
N ILE A 120 4.43 7.75 10.57
CA ILE A 120 5.29 6.56 10.64
C ILE A 120 6.38 6.79 11.68
N SER A 121 6.59 5.81 12.56
CA SER A 121 7.63 5.80 13.58
C SER A 121 8.92 5.16 13.05
N PHE A 122 10.04 5.65 13.56
CA PHE A 122 11.39 5.16 13.29
C PHE A 122 12.07 4.79 14.61
N GLY A 123 11.38 4.04 15.48
CA GLY A 123 11.85 3.68 16.80
C GLY A 123 12.11 4.92 17.68
N ASP A 124 13.29 4.96 18.29
CA ASP A 124 13.75 6.07 19.14
C ASP A 124 14.24 7.30 18.34
N ARG A 125 14.31 7.21 17.00
CA ARG A 125 14.77 8.29 16.12
C ARG A 125 13.71 9.35 15.84
N GLY A 126 12.44 9.06 16.12
CA GLY A 126 11.34 9.97 15.94
C GLY A 126 10.30 9.49 14.94
N VAL A 127 9.53 10.44 14.40
CA VAL A 127 8.38 10.16 13.53
C VAL A 127 8.38 11.01 12.28
N PHE A 128 7.82 10.46 11.21
CA PHE A 128 7.48 11.19 9.99
C PHE A 128 5.97 11.37 9.94
N SER A 129 5.49 12.55 10.34
CA SER A 129 4.07 12.82 10.56
C SER A 129 3.45 13.58 9.39
N ALA A 130 2.27 13.14 8.93
CA ALA A 130 1.42 13.83 7.97
C ALA A 130 0.54 14.91 8.64
N THR A 131 0.10 14.69 9.89
CA THR A 131 -0.84 15.57 10.59
C THR A 131 -0.16 16.62 11.48
N ASN A 132 1.11 16.40 11.85
CA ASN A 132 1.96 17.37 12.52
C ASN A 132 3.32 17.43 11.80
N PRO A 133 3.36 17.96 10.57
CA PRO A 133 4.52 17.85 9.71
C PRO A 133 5.69 18.70 10.21
N SER A 134 6.86 18.11 10.21
CA SER A 134 8.14 18.77 10.47
C SER A 134 9.21 18.23 9.54
N ASN A 135 10.35 18.91 9.46
CA ASN A 135 11.50 18.38 8.75
C ASN A 135 11.91 17.04 9.39
N PRO A 136 12.13 15.98 8.60
CA PRO A 136 12.62 14.72 9.13
C PRO A 136 13.99 14.91 9.77
N GLY A 137 14.11 14.56 11.05
CA GLY A 137 15.37 14.58 11.77
C GLY A 137 16.33 13.49 11.28
N LEU A 138 16.99 12.80 12.20
CA LEU A 138 17.90 11.69 11.87
C LEU A 138 17.12 10.35 11.74
N LEU A 139 16.10 10.29 10.87
CA LEU A 139 15.30 9.10 10.61
C LEU A 139 16.05 8.12 9.69
N THR A 140 17.20 7.64 10.16
CA THR A 140 18.15 6.84 9.38
C THR A 140 17.98 5.34 9.50
N VAL A 141 17.07 4.90 10.38
CA VAL A 141 16.69 3.49 10.55
C VAL A 141 15.45 3.17 9.73
N ASN A 142 15.11 1.89 9.61
CA ASN A 142 13.90 1.48 8.91
C ASN A 142 12.63 1.93 9.64
N PRO A 143 11.52 2.17 8.92
CA PRO A 143 10.23 2.43 9.53
C PRO A 143 9.80 1.23 10.39
N SER A 144 9.22 1.48 11.56
CA SER A 144 8.95 0.44 12.55
C SER A 144 7.51 0.39 13.07
N ALA A 145 6.71 1.42 12.82
CA ALA A 145 5.30 1.40 13.19
C ALA A 145 4.48 2.49 12.47
N PHE A 146 3.18 2.25 12.38
CA PHE A 146 2.18 3.22 11.97
C PHE A 146 1.46 3.76 13.19
N LEU A 147 1.40 5.09 13.32
CA LEU A 147 0.75 5.77 14.44
C LEU A 147 -0.58 6.35 14.01
N PHE A 148 -1.65 5.86 14.61
CA PHE A 148 -3.00 6.37 14.43
C PHE A 148 -3.40 7.13 15.70
N ASN A 149 -3.82 8.38 15.56
CA ASN A 149 -4.24 9.22 16.70
C ASN A 149 -5.61 9.87 16.49
N GLN A 150 -6.35 9.45 15.48
CA GLN A 150 -7.68 9.93 15.16
C GLN A 150 -8.77 9.10 15.83
N ILE A 151 -9.87 9.74 16.23
CA ILE A 151 -11.07 9.07 16.73
C ILE A 151 -11.75 8.24 15.61
N ARG A 152 -11.59 8.67 14.36
CA ARG A 152 -12.04 7.97 13.16
C ARG A 152 -10.89 7.89 12.17
N VAL A 153 -10.47 6.69 11.90
CA VAL A 153 -9.44 6.41 10.90
C VAL A 153 -10.09 6.47 9.51
N ALA A 154 -9.48 7.21 8.59
CA ALA A 154 -10.01 7.36 7.24
C ALA A 154 -9.85 6.06 6.43
N LYS A 155 -10.80 5.83 5.52
CA LYS A 155 -10.86 4.60 4.70
C LYS A 155 -9.82 4.56 3.59
N ILE A 156 -9.58 3.33 3.11
CA ILE A 156 -8.87 3.05 1.86
C ILE A 156 -9.85 2.37 0.90
N GLU A 157 -9.93 2.86 -0.34
CA GLU A 157 -10.70 2.22 -1.40
C GLU A 157 -9.79 1.72 -2.51
N ASN A 158 -10.03 0.48 -2.98
CA ASN A 158 -9.38 -0.05 -4.16
C ASN A 158 -10.42 -0.56 -5.16
N ASN A 159 -10.55 0.16 -6.27
CA ASN A 159 -11.43 -0.19 -7.37
C ASN A 159 -10.64 -0.54 -8.64
N SER A 160 -9.31 -0.73 -8.53
CA SER A 160 -8.44 -0.94 -9.69
C SER A 160 -8.71 -2.27 -10.37
N VAL A 161 -9.01 -2.19 -11.64
CA VAL A 161 -9.14 -3.34 -12.57
C VAL A 161 -8.23 -3.17 -13.80
N ALA A 162 -7.28 -2.25 -13.73
CA ALA A 162 -6.32 -2.03 -14.79
C ALA A 162 -5.37 -3.23 -14.94
N PRO A 163 -4.90 -3.56 -16.15
CA PRO A 163 -3.90 -4.60 -16.31
C PRO A 163 -2.66 -4.29 -15.47
N SER A 164 -2.22 -5.25 -14.66
CA SER A 164 -1.00 -5.14 -13.86
C SER A 164 0.23 -5.29 -14.76
N SER A 165 1.33 -4.64 -14.39
CA SER A 165 2.64 -4.85 -15.00
C SER A 165 3.29 -6.17 -14.56
N PHE A 166 2.77 -6.77 -13.50
CA PHE A 166 3.30 -8.00 -12.89
C PHE A 166 2.31 -9.14 -13.08
N ASN A 167 2.70 -10.17 -13.82
CA ASN A 167 1.88 -11.33 -14.11
C ASN A 167 2.69 -12.61 -13.85
N PRO A 168 2.08 -13.67 -13.25
CA PRO A 168 2.79 -14.90 -12.94
C PRO A 168 3.15 -15.72 -14.19
N SER A 169 2.43 -15.51 -15.28
CA SER A 169 2.67 -16.16 -16.58
C SER A 169 2.12 -15.29 -17.70
N SER A 170 2.53 -15.58 -18.95
CA SER A 170 2.00 -14.87 -20.13
C SER A 170 0.51 -15.16 -20.42
N GLU A 171 -0.03 -16.21 -19.82
CA GLU A 171 -1.43 -16.65 -20.02
C GLU A 171 -2.39 -15.99 -19.02
N PHE A 172 -1.88 -15.44 -17.92
CA PHE A 172 -2.68 -14.81 -16.88
C PHE A 172 -2.39 -13.31 -16.83
N THR A 173 -3.41 -12.51 -17.05
CA THR A 173 -3.33 -11.05 -16.88
C THR A 173 -3.99 -10.63 -15.58
N ALA A 174 -3.18 -10.30 -14.58
CA ALA A 174 -3.64 -9.71 -13.34
C ALA A 174 -4.28 -8.33 -13.60
N ARG A 175 -5.41 -8.05 -12.95
CA ARG A 175 -6.13 -6.78 -13.08
C ARG A 175 -6.31 -6.14 -11.72
N GLY A 176 -5.54 -5.09 -11.46
CA GLY A 176 -5.53 -4.39 -10.19
C GLY A 176 -4.16 -3.83 -9.86
N LEU A 177 -3.97 -3.49 -8.60
CA LEU A 177 -2.69 -3.06 -8.06
C LEU A 177 -1.78 -4.28 -7.90
N GLY A 178 -0.59 -4.25 -8.46
CA GLY A 178 0.39 -5.34 -8.36
C GLY A 178 1.76 -4.83 -7.99
N VAL A 179 2.52 -5.68 -7.31
CA VAL A 179 3.94 -5.49 -7.01
C VAL A 179 4.75 -6.64 -7.61
N PRO A 180 6.08 -6.51 -7.78
CA PRO A 180 6.93 -7.57 -8.29
C PRO A 180 6.86 -8.84 -7.44
N ASP A 181 7.19 -9.97 -8.05
CA ASP A 181 7.22 -11.28 -7.38
C ASP A 181 8.07 -11.24 -6.11
N GLY A 182 7.57 -11.85 -5.04
CA GLY A 182 8.21 -11.86 -3.73
C GLY A 182 8.22 -10.53 -2.99
N LYS A 183 7.51 -9.50 -3.49
CA LYS A 183 7.33 -8.22 -2.80
C LYS A 183 5.96 -8.15 -2.13
N ASN A 184 5.78 -7.16 -1.25
CA ASN A 184 4.61 -7.08 -0.38
C ASN A 184 3.74 -5.88 -0.73
N LEU A 185 2.44 -6.02 -0.52
CA LEU A 185 1.45 -4.99 -0.71
C LEU A 185 0.60 -4.88 0.56
N LEU A 186 0.71 -3.76 1.28
CA LEU A 186 0.03 -3.52 2.54
C LEU A 186 -0.95 -2.35 2.41
N LEU A 187 -2.19 -2.54 2.85
CA LEU A 187 -3.19 -1.49 3.06
C LEU A 187 -3.53 -1.43 4.54
N VAL A 188 -3.22 -0.29 5.19
CA VAL A 188 -3.36 -0.12 6.65
C VAL A 188 -4.10 1.17 6.94
N GLY A 189 -5.37 1.08 7.35
CA GLY A 189 -6.19 2.28 7.52
C GLY A 189 -7.49 2.03 8.26
N GLY A 190 -8.49 2.87 7.99
CA GLY A 190 -9.87 2.65 8.44
C GLY A 190 -10.54 1.51 7.70
N ASP A 191 -11.83 1.65 7.39
CA ASP A 191 -12.49 0.66 6.52
C ASP A 191 -11.71 0.49 5.23
N ILE A 192 -11.54 -0.77 4.79
CA ILE A 192 -10.94 -1.09 3.50
C ILE A 192 -12.06 -1.62 2.59
N ASN A 193 -12.30 -0.90 1.50
CA ASN A 193 -13.35 -1.23 0.55
C ASN A 193 -12.73 -1.58 -0.81
N MET A 194 -12.99 -2.79 -1.28
CA MET A 194 -12.59 -3.25 -2.60
C MET A 194 -13.84 -3.57 -3.43
N ASN A 195 -14.12 -2.74 -4.43
CA ASN A 195 -15.25 -2.94 -5.33
C ASN A 195 -14.73 -3.29 -6.74
N GLY A 196 -14.66 -4.58 -7.04
CA GLY A 196 -14.05 -5.12 -8.25
C GLY A 196 -12.53 -5.02 -8.26
N GLY A 197 -11.92 -4.34 -7.30
CA GLY A 197 -10.47 -4.07 -7.26
C GLY A 197 -9.64 -5.32 -6.98
N GLY A 198 -8.48 -5.44 -7.65
CA GLY A 198 -7.53 -6.51 -7.44
C GLY A 198 -6.28 -6.06 -6.67
N LEU A 199 -5.69 -6.98 -5.90
CA LEU A 199 -4.37 -6.86 -5.28
C LEU A 199 -3.54 -8.10 -5.60
N PHE A 200 -2.34 -7.89 -6.13
CA PHE A 200 -1.47 -8.97 -6.58
C PHE A 200 -0.05 -8.82 -6.04
N ALA A 201 0.42 -9.85 -5.33
CA ALA A 201 1.78 -9.97 -4.82
C ALA A 201 2.22 -11.44 -4.91
N PHE A 202 2.52 -11.90 -6.13
CA PHE A 202 2.83 -13.30 -6.40
C PHE A 202 4.09 -13.75 -5.64
N GLY A 203 3.96 -14.81 -4.83
CA GLY A 203 5.05 -15.30 -3.98
C GLY A 203 5.47 -14.35 -2.85
N GLY A 204 4.79 -13.22 -2.69
CA GLY A 204 5.00 -12.25 -1.64
C GLY A 204 3.87 -12.25 -0.60
N ARG A 205 3.57 -11.08 -0.05
CA ARG A 205 2.54 -10.94 0.99
C ARG A 205 1.56 -9.81 0.66
N VAL A 206 0.28 -10.08 0.80
CA VAL A 206 -0.74 -9.02 0.91
C VAL A 206 -1.24 -8.98 2.34
N GLU A 207 -1.23 -7.79 2.94
CA GLU A 207 -1.77 -7.61 4.29
C GLU A 207 -2.75 -6.44 4.32
N LEU A 208 -3.95 -6.69 4.83
CA LEU A 208 -5.03 -5.72 4.97
C LEU A 208 -5.35 -5.56 6.45
N ALA A 209 -5.20 -4.34 6.97
CA ALA A 209 -5.49 -4.04 8.37
C ALA A 209 -6.46 -2.86 8.47
N ALA A 210 -7.66 -3.12 8.98
CA ALA A 210 -8.69 -2.11 9.20
C ALA A 210 -8.82 -1.75 10.68
N LEU A 211 -8.59 -0.47 11.01
CA LEU A 211 -8.49 0.07 12.35
C LEU A 211 -9.59 1.09 12.62
N ALA A 212 -10.12 1.13 13.84
CA ALA A 212 -11.24 1.98 14.20
C ALA A 212 -10.85 3.22 15.02
N GLY A 213 -9.69 3.26 15.64
CA GLY A 213 -9.32 4.31 16.57
C GLY A 213 -7.83 4.57 16.66
N ALA A 214 -7.45 5.26 17.73
CA ALA A 214 -6.06 5.62 18.00
C ALA A 214 -5.27 4.38 18.44
N GLU A 215 -4.27 4.00 17.65
CA GLU A 215 -3.46 2.81 17.85
C GLU A 215 -2.03 2.98 17.30
N THR A 216 -1.15 2.11 17.79
CA THR A 216 0.18 1.91 17.22
C THR A 216 0.28 0.50 16.65
N VAL A 217 0.41 0.41 15.34
CA VAL A 217 0.58 -0.86 14.62
C VAL A 217 2.04 -1.02 14.27
N GLY A 218 2.67 -2.09 14.78
CA GLY A 218 4.06 -2.39 14.46
C GLY A 218 4.25 -2.75 13.00
N LEU A 219 5.35 -2.31 12.41
CA LEU A 219 5.81 -2.71 11.09
C LEU A 219 7.12 -3.48 11.27
N ASN A 220 7.10 -4.75 10.92
CA ASN A 220 8.26 -5.60 10.97
C ASN A 220 8.84 -5.74 9.57
N GLU A 221 10.13 -5.55 9.46
CA GLU A 221 10.88 -5.79 8.23
C GLU A 221 11.89 -6.91 8.48
N ASN A 222 11.75 -8.01 7.75
CA ASN A 222 12.64 -9.15 7.80
C ASN A 222 13.12 -9.48 6.37
N GLY A 223 14.21 -8.88 5.98
CA GLY A 223 14.70 -8.95 4.61
C GLY A 223 13.77 -8.25 3.63
N ASN A 224 13.13 -9.01 2.73
CA ASN A 224 12.15 -8.47 1.79
C ASN A 224 10.70 -8.51 2.32
N ASP A 225 10.47 -9.13 3.47
CA ASP A 225 9.15 -9.28 4.07
C ASP A 225 8.79 -8.08 4.94
N LEU A 226 7.64 -7.47 4.62
CA LEU A 226 6.96 -6.50 5.46
C LEU A 226 5.73 -7.15 6.07
N SER A 227 5.60 -7.10 7.38
CA SER A 227 4.44 -7.61 8.10
C SER A 227 4.03 -6.69 9.25
N LEU A 228 2.78 -6.80 9.67
CA LEU A 228 2.23 -5.99 10.75
C LEU A 228 2.20 -6.78 12.06
N SER A 229 2.28 -6.05 13.16
CA SER A 229 2.01 -6.58 14.49
C SER A 229 1.09 -5.65 15.26
N PHE A 230 0.16 -6.22 15.99
CA PHE A 230 -0.91 -5.49 16.65
C PHE A 230 -0.81 -5.64 18.16
N PRO A 231 -1.03 -4.56 18.93
CA PRO A 231 -1.17 -4.68 20.38
C PRO A 231 -2.46 -5.43 20.74
N ASP A 232 -2.49 -6.00 21.93
CA ASP A 232 -3.69 -6.62 22.47
C ASP A 232 -4.84 -5.62 22.58
N GLY A 233 -6.03 -6.03 22.14
CA GLY A 233 -7.23 -5.21 22.25
C GLY A 233 -7.35 -4.09 21.23
N VAL A 234 -6.55 -4.10 20.15
CA VAL A 234 -6.65 -3.11 19.07
C VAL A 234 -8.09 -3.01 18.55
N GLU A 235 -8.62 -1.78 18.47
CA GLU A 235 -9.93 -1.53 17.88
C GLU A 235 -9.88 -1.64 16.36
N ARG A 236 -10.70 -2.53 15.79
CA ARG A 236 -10.71 -2.87 14.37
C ARG A 236 -11.92 -2.29 13.65
N SER A 237 -11.76 -1.97 12.39
CA SER A 237 -12.83 -1.57 11.46
C SER A 237 -13.12 -2.69 10.46
N ASN A 238 -13.89 -2.42 9.40
CA ASN A 238 -14.38 -3.46 8.51
C ASN A 238 -13.58 -3.53 7.21
N ILE A 239 -13.58 -4.74 6.61
CA ILE A 239 -13.05 -4.97 5.27
C ILE A 239 -14.17 -5.56 4.42
N PHE A 240 -14.42 -4.92 3.27
CA PHE A 240 -15.45 -5.30 2.30
C PHE A 240 -14.82 -5.59 0.94
N LEU A 241 -15.05 -6.78 0.42
CA LEU A 241 -14.72 -7.18 -0.94
C LEU A 241 -16.01 -7.48 -1.69
N SER A 242 -16.21 -6.85 -2.83
CA SER A 242 -17.45 -7.01 -3.62
C SER A 242 -17.18 -6.98 -5.12
N ASN A 243 -18.13 -7.51 -5.90
CA ASN A 243 -18.13 -7.43 -7.37
C ASN A 243 -16.87 -8.00 -8.03
N GLY A 244 -16.45 -9.18 -7.58
CA GLY A 244 -15.25 -9.84 -8.12
C GLY A 244 -13.93 -9.24 -7.63
N ALA A 245 -13.94 -8.55 -6.48
CA ALA A 245 -12.71 -8.09 -5.87
C ALA A 245 -11.83 -9.28 -5.48
N GLY A 246 -10.51 -9.16 -5.67
CA GLY A 246 -9.62 -10.28 -5.45
C GLY A 246 -8.28 -9.91 -4.85
N VAL A 247 -7.76 -10.83 -4.04
CA VAL A 247 -6.37 -10.82 -3.57
C VAL A 247 -5.72 -12.12 -3.99
N ASN A 248 -4.61 -12.04 -4.72
CA ASN A 248 -3.91 -13.23 -5.21
C ASN A 248 -2.41 -13.11 -4.98
N VAL A 249 -1.88 -14.10 -4.27
CA VAL A 249 -0.45 -14.24 -3.96
C VAL A 249 0.13 -15.58 -4.43
N THR A 250 -0.63 -16.35 -5.22
CA THR A 250 -0.21 -17.67 -5.69
C THR A 250 1.07 -17.60 -6.52
N ALA A 251 1.96 -18.57 -6.35
CA ALA A 251 3.24 -18.66 -7.08
C ALA A 251 3.75 -20.09 -7.15
N GLY A 252 5.00 -20.27 -7.56
CA GLY A 252 5.69 -21.57 -7.49
C GLY A 252 6.13 -21.96 -6.08
N ASP A 253 6.41 -20.96 -5.25
CA ASP A 253 6.46 -21.03 -3.79
C ASP A 253 5.44 -20.03 -3.24
N GLY A 254 4.60 -20.45 -2.29
CA GLY A 254 3.40 -19.73 -1.93
C GLY A 254 3.64 -18.42 -1.21
N GLY A 255 2.96 -17.37 -1.67
CA GLY A 255 2.78 -16.13 -0.93
C GLY A 255 1.73 -16.26 0.17
N SER A 256 1.64 -15.26 1.04
CA SER A 256 0.73 -15.23 2.18
C SER A 256 -0.23 -14.05 2.13
N ILE A 257 -1.43 -14.26 2.68
CA ILE A 257 -2.44 -13.21 2.89
C ILE A 257 -2.71 -13.10 4.39
N ALA A 258 -2.67 -11.88 4.93
CA ALA A 258 -3.13 -11.61 6.30
C ALA A 258 -4.21 -10.53 6.30
N ILE A 259 -5.27 -10.78 7.04
CA ILE A 259 -6.40 -9.86 7.18
C ILE A 259 -6.68 -9.65 8.66
N THR A 260 -6.68 -8.39 9.09
CA THR A 260 -7.03 -7.97 10.45
C THR A 260 -8.18 -6.99 10.39
N ALA A 261 -9.36 -7.38 10.87
CA ALA A 261 -10.57 -6.58 10.77
C ALA A 261 -11.52 -6.83 11.94
N ARG A 262 -12.53 -5.96 12.11
CA ARG A 262 -13.71 -6.25 12.93
C ARG A 262 -14.61 -7.25 12.23
N ASN A 263 -14.97 -6.97 11.00
CA ASN A 263 -15.68 -7.88 10.10
C ASN A 263 -14.97 -7.98 8.76
N LEU A 264 -14.93 -9.19 8.19
CA LEU A 264 -14.63 -9.43 6.78
C LEU A 264 -15.92 -9.84 6.08
N GLU A 265 -16.33 -9.05 5.09
CA GLU A 265 -17.48 -9.38 4.24
C GLU A 265 -17.03 -9.49 2.77
N MET A 266 -17.28 -10.63 2.16
CA MET A 266 -16.97 -10.91 0.77
C MET A 266 -18.23 -11.30 0.01
N THR A 267 -18.51 -10.60 -1.09
CA THR A 267 -19.74 -10.80 -1.90
C THR A 267 -19.42 -10.76 -3.38
N GLY A 268 -20.32 -11.33 -4.20
CA GLY A 268 -20.31 -11.15 -5.65
C GLY A 268 -19.06 -11.68 -6.32
N SER A 269 -18.74 -12.95 -6.10
CA SER A 269 -17.59 -13.66 -6.69
C SER A 269 -16.22 -13.09 -6.30
N SER A 270 -16.12 -12.53 -5.09
CA SER A 270 -14.83 -12.07 -4.56
C SER A 270 -13.97 -13.22 -4.07
N GLU A 271 -12.64 -13.06 -4.13
CA GLU A 271 -11.72 -14.17 -3.89
C GLU A 271 -10.46 -13.76 -3.11
N LEU A 272 -10.03 -14.63 -2.17
CA LEU A 272 -8.68 -14.62 -1.59
C LEU A 272 -7.98 -15.90 -2.04
N SER A 273 -6.85 -15.77 -2.74
CA SER A 273 -6.11 -16.91 -3.30
C SER A 273 -4.65 -16.87 -2.88
N ALA A 274 -4.22 -17.92 -2.21
CA ALA A 274 -2.82 -18.19 -1.88
C ALA A 274 -2.44 -19.62 -2.31
N GLY A 275 -1.19 -19.99 -2.03
CA GLY A 275 -0.71 -21.32 -2.31
C GLY A 275 0.06 -21.46 -3.62
N ILE A 276 0.17 -22.67 -4.12
CA ILE A 276 0.96 -23.01 -5.29
C ILE A 276 0.09 -22.93 -6.54
N ALA A 277 0.48 -22.06 -7.49
CA ALA A 277 -0.22 -21.95 -8.76
C ALA A 277 -0.04 -23.22 -9.60
N GLY A 278 -1.12 -23.61 -10.29
CA GLY A 278 -1.12 -24.84 -11.11
C GLY A 278 0.04 -24.87 -12.09
N GLY A 279 0.83 -25.96 -12.05
CA GLY A 279 1.99 -26.17 -12.92
C GLY A 279 3.27 -25.43 -12.55
N LEU A 280 3.30 -24.65 -11.45
CA LEU A 280 4.48 -23.89 -11.03
C LEU A 280 5.25 -24.51 -9.86
N GLY A 281 4.64 -25.39 -9.07
CA GLY A 281 5.28 -26.00 -7.90
C GLY A 281 6.37 -27.02 -8.24
N SER A 282 7.18 -27.35 -7.25
CA SER A 282 8.15 -28.42 -7.22
C SER A 282 7.94 -29.28 -5.96
N ASN A 283 8.61 -30.43 -5.84
CA ASN A 283 8.49 -31.27 -4.66
C ASN A 283 8.95 -30.61 -3.33
N SER A 284 9.63 -29.48 -3.41
CA SER A 284 10.10 -28.71 -2.27
C SER A 284 9.30 -27.43 -2.03
N SER A 285 8.36 -27.11 -2.90
CA SER A 285 7.53 -25.90 -2.77
C SER A 285 6.58 -26.03 -1.60
N GLN A 286 6.37 -24.93 -0.90
CA GLN A 286 5.44 -24.82 0.21
C GLN A 286 4.38 -23.75 -0.09
N ALA A 287 3.11 -24.09 0.12
CA ALA A 287 2.05 -23.11 0.08
C ALA A 287 2.20 -22.13 1.26
N GLY A 288 2.01 -20.84 0.99
CA GLY A 288 1.89 -19.87 2.06
C GLY A 288 0.51 -19.90 2.71
N ASP A 289 0.30 -19.11 3.75
CA ASP A 289 -0.90 -19.13 4.57
C ASP A 289 -1.89 -18.02 4.18
N ILE A 290 -3.19 -18.27 4.44
CA ILE A 290 -4.22 -17.23 4.52
C ILE A 290 -4.65 -17.14 5.97
N GLU A 291 -4.30 -16.04 6.61
CA GLU A 291 -4.66 -15.74 7.99
C GLU A 291 -5.75 -14.66 8.02
N VAL A 292 -6.86 -14.92 8.68
CA VAL A 292 -7.96 -13.98 8.81
C VAL A 292 -8.34 -13.85 10.28
N GLU A 293 -7.99 -12.72 10.86
CA GLU A 293 -8.34 -12.38 12.22
C GLU A 293 -9.46 -11.36 12.25
N THR A 294 -10.62 -11.75 12.78
CA THR A 294 -11.75 -10.84 12.98
C THR A 294 -12.20 -10.85 14.44
N THR A 295 -12.62 -9.68 14.96
CA THR A 295 -13.19 -9.58 16.30
C THR A 295 -14.69 -9.90 16.34
N GLU A 296 -15.39 -9.87 15.19
CA GLU A 296 -16.81 -10.18 15.11
C GLU A 296 -17.10 -11.31 14.10
N ALA A 297 -17.10 -11.05 12.79
CA ALA A 297 -17.57 -12.03 11.82
C ALA A 297 -16.77 -12.09 10.51
N ILE A 298 -16.75 -13.28 9.92
CA ILE A 298 -16.38 -13.53 8.52
C ILE A 298 -17.66 -13.94 7.79
N ARG A 299 -18.03 -13.22 6.73
CA ARG A 299 -19.23 -13.50 5.92
C ARG A 299 -18.81 -13.65 4.46
N LEU A 300 -19.12 -14.81 3.88
CA LEU A 300 -18.90 -15.12 2.48
C LEU A 300 -20.25 -15.34 1.81
N ASN A 301 -20.54 -14.58 0.76
CA ASN A 301 -21.73 -14.76 -0.04
C ASN A 301 -21.31 -14.76 -1.52
N ASP A 302 -21.41 -15.91 -2.18
CA ASP A 302 -20.92 -16.13 -3.53
C ASP A 302 -19.44 -15.69 -3.66
N SER A 303 -18.60 -16.18 -2.75
CA SER A 303 -17.18 -15.77 -2.64
C SER A 303 -16.33 -16.90 -2.07
N VAL A 304 -15.01 -16.85 -2.28
CA VAL A 304 -14.11 -17.96 -1.98
C VAL A 304 -12.86 -17.48 -1.25
N ILE A 305 -12.41 -18.28 -0.29
CA ILE A 305 -11.07 -18.22 0.28
C ILE A 305 -10.40 -19.56 -0.07
N ALA A 306 -9.35 -19.51 -0.89
CA ALA A 306 -8.70 -20.70 -1.42
C ALA A 306 -7.18 -20.69 -1.15
N ASN A 307 -6.69 -21.75 -0.54
CA ASN A 307 -5.26 -22.04 -0.43
C ASN A 307 -4.97 -23.31 -1.25
N LEU A 308 -4.32 -23.13 -2.39
CA LEU A 308 -4.07 -24.20 -3.37
C LEU A 308 -2.72 -24.89 -3.10
N VAL A 309 -2.68 -26.23 -3.26
CA VAL A 309 -1.47 -27.03 -3.07
C VAL A 309 -1.29 -28.00 -4.25
#